data_8c3c638d06ab15acc343d2b5da188523
#
_entry.id   8c3c638d06ab15acc343d2b5da188523
#
_cell.length_a   1.000
_cell.length_b   1.000
_cell.length_c   1.000
_cell.angle_alpha   90.00
_cell.angle_beta   90.00
_cell.angle_gamma   90.00
#
_symmetry.space_group_name_H-M   'P 1'
#
loop_
_entity.id
_entity.type
_entity.pdbx_description
1 polymer ?
#
loop_
_entity_poly.entity_id
_entity_poly.type
_entity_poly.pdbx_seq_one_letter_code
_entity_poly.pdbx_strand_id
1 'polypeptide(L)'
;MAQSDDKTIMAVKQQFSIVGNSSALNSAIERALKVAPFDLSVLIIGESGSGKEFFPQIIHRYSKRRNNRYTVVNCGAIPEGTIESELFGHVKGAFTGADKDRKGYFEETNGGTIFLDEVAEMPLATQARLLRVLQNGEYIKVGSDVVQKTNVRVVAATNKDLMKAVKEGRFREDLYYRLSTIQIDIPALRERSDDITMIVRVFAHDFAETNHTRPVKFSEQALKMLSMYSWPGNVRQLKSLIERICVYEDGKEITEEIIKNYIPNDTVLSTSLVAANNTENSSLNSMLVDMIKKLFNEVNELKKKIKDFESPQHAEPANIIAQHDNNIIEAANTNILESKPLHTAVANLLEVSEPKEEVNFSKAKRSIISPRNNFGKHISQMDDEEPKYNLVEVESSDEEFKSLEEIEKEAIEMALLRNNGKRKITAEQLKISERTLYRKIEEYKLNDNNYD
;
A
#
# COMPACT_ATOMS: atom_id res chain seq x y z
N MET A 1 -7.43 -3.83 40.67
CA MET A 1 -6.86 -4.42 39.44
C MET A 1 -7.31 -3.65 38.20
N ALA A 2 -8.59 -3.40 37.91
CA ALA A 2 -9.05 -2.72 36.70
C ALA A 2 -8.42 -1.32 36.45
N GLN A 3 -8.25 -0.47 37.47
CA GLN A 3 -7.67 0.87 37.27
C GLN A 3 -6.17 0.91 36.93
N SER A 4 -5.41 -0.16 37.26
CA SER A 4 -4.00 -0.24 36.88
C SER A 4 -3.85 -0.69 35.42
N ASP A 5 -4.78 -1.49 34.92
CA ASP A 5 -4.76 -2.01 33.55
C ASP A 5 -5.11 -0.90 32.54
N ASP A 6 -6.08 -0.02 32.86
CA ASP A 6 -6.46 1.12 32.02
C ASP A 6 -5.30 2.12 31.83
N LYS A 7 -4.55 2.42 32.88
CA LYS A 7 -3.38 3.31 32.79
C LYS A 7 -2.30 2.70 31.89
N THR A 8 -2.10 1.39 31.98
CA THR A 8 -1.12 0.68 31.13
C THR A 8 -1.56 0.69 29.67
N ILE A 9 -2.84 0.44 29.39
CA ILE A 9 -3.39 0.50 28.04
C ILE A 9 -3.25 1.91 27.45
N MET A 10 -3.52 2.96 28.20
CA MET A 10 -3.33 4.34 27.77
C MET A 10 -1.86 4.64 27.46
N ALA A 11 -0.94 4.22 28.30
CA ALA A 11 0.51 4.39 28.04
C ALA A 11 0.96 3.67 26.77
N VAL A 12 0.46 2.45 26.52
CA VAL A 12 0.71 1.69 25.28
C VAL A 12 0.17 2.43 24.06
N LYS A 13 -1.07 2.90 24.10
CA LYS A 13 -1.67 3.65 23.00
C LYS A 13 -0.86 4.90 22.67
N GLN A 14 -0.45 5.65 23.67
CA GLN A 14 0.37 6.83 23.49
C GLN A 14 1.75 6.48 22.91
N GLN A 15 2.39 5.41 23.39
CA GLN A 15 3.71 4.97 22.93
C GLN A 15 3.70 4.53 21.46
N PHE A 16 2.63 3.87 21.01
CA PHE A 16 2.51 3.33 19.67
C PHE A 16 1.59 4.15 18.76
N SER A 17 1.15 5.33 19.20
CA SER A 17 0.24 6.22 18.45
C SER A 17 -1.05 5.51 18.00
N ILE A 18 -1.59 4.63 18.86
CA ILE A 18 -2.84 3.91 18.60
C ILE A 18 -4.00 4.78 19.06
N VAL A 19 -4.84 5.20 18.10
CA VAL A 19 -6.01 6.04 18.34
C VAL A 19 -7.27 5.17 18.43
N GLY A 20 -8.08 5.39 19.45
CA GLY A 20 -9.35 4.70 19.66
C GLY A 20 -9.53 4.26 21.13
N ASN A 21 -10.79 4.13 21.55
CA ASN A 21 -11.17 3.75 22.91
C ASN A 21 -12.19 2.61 22.97
N SER A 22 -12.49 1.98 21.83
CA SER A 22 -13.44 0.87 21.78
C SER A 22 -12.99 -0.28 22.71
N SER A 23 -13.95 -0.94 23.33
CA SER A 23 -13.70 -2.07 24.23
C SER A 23 -13.01 -3.23 23.52
N ALA A 24 -13.34 -3.49 22.26
CA ALA A 24 -12.73 -4.53 21.45
C ALA A 24 -11.23 -4.26 21.20
N LEU A 25 -10.85 -3.02 20.85
CA LEU A 25 -9.46 -2.63 20.70
C LEU A 25 -8.69 -2.71 22.01
N ASN A 26 -9.29 -2.23 23.10
CA ASN A 26 -8.68 -2.31 24.44
C ASN A 26 -8.44 -3.76 24.87
N SER A 27 -9.41 -4.65 24.64
CA SER A 27 -9.28 -6.08 24.92
C SER A 27 -8.18 -6.75 24.10
N ALA A 28 -8.00 -6.36 22.84
CA ALA A 28 -6.91 -6.86 22.00
C ALA A 28 -5.54 -6.41 22.54
N ILE A 29 -5.39 -5.13 22.94
CA ILE A 29 -4.16 -4.60 23.55
C ILE A 29 -3.87 -5.31 24.88
N GLU A 30 -4.89 -5.52 25.72
CA GLU A 30 -4.75 -6.24 26.98
C GLU A 30 -4.26 -7.68 26.78
N ARG A 31 -4.82 -8.41 25.80
CA ARG A 31 -4.35 -9.74 25.43
C ARG A 31 -2.89 -9.73 24.96
N ALA A 32 -2.49 -8.74 24.17
CA ALA A 32 -1.10 -8.59 23.72
C ALA A 32 -0.15 -8.35 24.90
N LEU A 33 -0.54 -7.52 25.88
CA LEU A 33 0.24 -7.28 27.09
C LEU A 33 0.33 -8.53 27.98
N LYS A 34 -0.77 -9.25 28.15
CA LYS A 34 -0.80 -10.50 28.94
C LYS A 34 0.10 -11.60 28.36
N VAL A 35 0.18 -11.72 27.03
CA VAL A 35 1.02 -12.75 26.38
C VAL A 35 2.47 -12.32 26.26
N ALA A 36 2.78 -11.02 26.31
CA ALA A 36 4.13 -10.49 26.07
C ALA A 36 5.23 -11.15 26.93
N PRO A 37 5.06 -11.40 28.25
CA PRO A 37 6.10 -12.01 29.08
C PRO A 37 6.43 -13.47 28.75
N PHE A 38 5.57 -14.16 28.00
CA PHE A 38 5.69 -15.58 27.68
C PHE A 38 6.27 -15.78 26.29
N ASP A 39 7.17 -16.74 26.12
CA ASP A 39 7.77 -17.10 24.84
C ASP A 39 6.86 -18.04 24.01
N LEU A 40 5.60 -17.69 23.87
CA LEU A 40 4.60 -18.42 23.08
C LEU A 40 4.46 -17.81 21.69
N SER A 41 4.13 -18.66 20.70
CA SER A 41 3.71 -18.20 19.39
C SER A 41 2.39 -17.45 19.49
N VAL A 42 2.26 -16.35 18.76
CA VAL A 42 1.05 -15.52 18.72
C VAL A 42 0.61 -15.34 17.27
N LEU A 43 -0.66 -15.64 17.01
CA LEU A 43 -1.31 -15.38 15.74
C LEU A 43 -2.23 -14.17 15.87
N ILE A 44 -2.00 -13.16 15.04
CA ILE A 44 -2.79 -11.93 14.99
C ILE A 44 -3.67 -11.99 13.75
N ILE A 45 -4.98 -11.93 13.95
CA ILE A 45 -5.96 -11.96 12.86
C ILE A 45 -6.66 -10.60 12.79
N GLY A 46 -6.86 -10.08 11.58
CA GLY A 46 -7.60 -8.86 11.34
C GLY A 46 -7.53 -8.44 9.88
N GLU A 47 -8.46 -7.62 9.45
CA GLU A 47 -8.52 -7.16 8.08
C GLU A 47 -7.31 -6.31 7.67
N SER A 48 -7.07 -6.19 6.37
CA SER A 48 -6.01 -5.32 5.86
C SER A 48 -6.24 -3.87 6.31
N GLY A 49 -5.18 -3.21 6.79
CA GLY A 49 -5.24 -1.83 7.26
C GLY A 49 -5.93 -1.62 8.61
N SER A 50 -6.20 -2.68 9.40
CA SER A 50 -6.80 -2.57 10.75
C SER A 50 -5.81 -2.14 11.85
N GLY A 51 -4.49 -2.12 11.56
CA GLY A 51 -3.42 -1.76 12.49
C GLY A 51 -2.73 -2.96 13.14
N LYS A 52 -2.75 -4.14 12.49
CA LYS A 52 -2.11 -5.36 13.00
C LYS A 52 -0.62 -5.20 13.33
N GLU A 53 0.08 -4.35 12.60
CA GLU A 53 1.51 -4.11 12.72
C GLU A 53 1.96 -3.55 14.08
N PHE A 54 1.06 -2.94 14.84
CA PHE A 54 1.40 -2.42 16.17
C PHE A 54 1.49 -3.53 17.23
N PHE A 55 0.72 -4.57 17.11
CA PHE A 55 0.61 -5.63 18.13
C PHE A 55 1.89 -6.44 18.32
N PRO A 56 2.61 -6.86 17.27
CA PRO A 56 3.92 -7.52 17.43
C PRO A 56 4.94 -6.62 18.10
N GLN A 57 4.90 -5.32 17.84
CA GLN A 57 5.78 -4.34 18.49
C GLN A 57 5.46 -4.23 19.99
N ILE A 58 4.17 -4.18 20.37
CA ILE A 58 3.71 -4.19 21.77
C ILE A 58 4.22 -5.47 22.45
N ILE A 59 3.97 -6.64 21.83
CA ILE A 59 4.38 -7.94 22.36
C ILE A 59 5.90 -8.00 22.56
N HIS A 60 6.68 -7.55 21.60
CA HIS A 60 8.14 -7.52 21.70
C HIS A 60 8.60 -6.57 22.81
N ARG A 61 8.08 -5.34 22.85
CA ARG A 61 8.48 -4.29 23.80
C ARG A 61 8.22 -4.66 25.25
N TYR A 62 7.14 -5.37 25.53
CA TYR A 62 6.76 -5.83 26.87
C TYR A 62 7.21 -7.26 27.19
N SER A 63 8.03 -7.88 26.29
CA SER A 63 8.58 -9.23 26.49
C SER A 63 9.92 -9.21 27.24
N LYS A 64 10.38 -10.40 27.61
CA LYS A 64 11.75 -10.63 28.13
C LYS A 64 12.80 -10.34 27.06
N ARG A 65 12.43 -10.35 25.76
CA ARG A 65 13.32 -10.15 24.60
C ARG A 65 13.36 -8.70 24.11
N ARG A 66 12.81 -7.75 24.85
CA ARG A 66 12.65 -6.32 24.47
C ARG A 66 13.94 -5.61 24.05
N ASN A 67 15.10 -6.10 24.50
CA ASN A 67 16.41 -5.53 24.18
C ASN A 67 17.12 -6.30 23.06
N ASN A 68 16.52 -7.38 22.57
CA ASN A 68 17.06 -8.22 21.52
C ASN A 68 16.52 -7.77 20.15
N ARG A 69 17.01 -8.40 19.08
CA ARG A 69 16.62 -8.04 17.70
C ARG A 69 15.15 -8.30 17.47
N TYR A 70 14.49 -7.32 16.87
CA TYR A 70 13.13 -7.43 16.33
C TYR A 70 13.19 -7.32 14.81
N THR A 71 12.73 -8.33 14.11
CA THR A 71 12.74 -8.41 12.64
C THR A 71 11.33 -8.54 12.11
N VAL A 72 10.98 -7.75 11.11
CA VAL A 72 9.69 -7.77 10.41
C VAL A 72 9.90 -8.35 9.03
N VAL A 73 9.10 -9.34 8.67
CA VAL A 73 9.11 -9.99 7.36
C VAL A 73 7.69 -10.03 6.82
N ASN A 74 7.44 -9.41 5.68
CA ASN A 74 6.18 -9.57 4.96
C ASN A 74 6.32 -10.73 3.97
N CYS A 75 5.61 -11.83 4.22
CA CYS A 75 5.69 -13.04 3.41
C CYS A 75 5.07 -12.86 2.02
N GLY A 76 4.09 -11.98 1.87
CA GLY A 76 3.47 -11.69 0.58
C GLY A 76 4.32 -10.77 -0.32
N ALA A 77 5.26 -10.02 0.26
CA ALA A 77 6.15 -9.14 -0.50
C ALA A 77 7.40 -9.82 -1.06
N ILE A 78 7.71 -11.04 -0.58
CA ILE A 78 8.89 -11.81 -1.03
C ILE A 78 8.45 -12.80 -2.10
N PRO A 79 9.09 -12.80 -3.29
CA PRO A 79 8.78 -13.78 -4.32
C PRO A 79 8.92 -15.23 -3.82
N GLU A 80 8.00 -16.12 -4.25
CA GLU A 80 7.96 -17.52 -3.82
C GLU A 80 9.29 -18.26 -4.01
N GLY A 81 10.00 -18.01 -5.12
CA GLY A 81 11.30 -18.64 -5.42
C GLY A 81 12.46 -18.20 -4.52
N THR A 82 12.31 -17.12 -3.73
CA THR A 82 13.39 -16.57 -2.89
C THR A 82 13.06 -16.58 -1.40
N ILE A 83 11.80 -16.77 -1.02
CA ILE A 83 11.36 -16.70 0.39
C ILE A 83 12.09 -17.68 1.31
N GLU A 84 12.38 -18.89 0.84
CA GLU A 84 13.14 -19.87 1.63
C GLU A 84 14.57 -19.40 1.90
N SER A 85 15.24 -18.85 0.88
CA SER A 85 16.59 -18.31 1.00
C SER A 85 16.65 -17.07 1.91
N GLU A 86 15.61 -16.22 1.88
CA GLU A 86 15.54 -15.05 2.77
C GLU A 86 15.29 -15.47 4.23
N LEU A 87 14.38 -16.41 4.47
CA LEU A 87 14.04 -16.85 5.82
C LEU A 87 15.14 -17.70 6.47
N PHE A 88 15.65 -18.71 5.74
CA PHE A 88 16.55 -19.72 6.29
C PHE A 88 18.01 -19.55 5.89
N GLY A 89 18.31 -18.69 4.90
CA GLY A 89 19.62 -18.52 4.33
C GLY A 89 19.97 -19.58 3.29
N HIS A 90 21.11 -19.41 2.63
CA HIS A 90 21.64 -20.36 1.66
C HIS A 90 23.15 -20.52 1.77
N VAL A 91 23.65 -21.65 1.30
CA VAL A 91 25.08 -21.89 1.11
C VAL A 91 25.47 -21.56 -0.35
N LYS A 92 26.75 -21.29 -0.56
CA LYS A 92 27.32 -21.06 -1.88
C LYS A 92 26.98 -22.23 -2.82
N GLY A 93 26.49 -21.92 -4.02
CA GLY A 93 26.11 -22.91 -5.04
C GLY A 93 24.73 -23.52 -4.85
N ALA A 94 23.92 -23.06 -3.92
CA ALA A 94 22.58 -23.61 -3.66
C ALA A 94 21.60 -23.44 -4.85
N PHE A 95 21.80 -22.39 -5.64
CA PHE A 95 21.05 -22.09 -6.87
C PHE A 95 21.89 -21.18 -7.78
N THR A 96 21.45 -20.97 -9.02
CA THR A 96 22.11 -20.08 -9.98
C THR A 96 22.14 -18.65 -9.44
N GLY A 97 23.34 -18.09 -9.20
CA GLY A 97 23.55 -16.78 -8.57
C GLY A 97 23.83 -16.80 -7.07
N ALA A 98 23.89 -17.99 -6.44
CA ALA A 98 24.34 -18.14 -5.04
C ALA A 98 25.88 -18.12 -4.94
N ASP A 99 26.50 -16.96 -5.15
CA ASP A 99 27.96 -16.82 -5.19
C ASP A 99 28.62 -16.95 -3.82
N LYS A 100 27.89 -16.69 -2.73
CA LYS A 100 28.38 -16.68 -1.34
C LYS A 100 27.32 -17.24 -0.40
N ASP A 101 27.76 -17.69 0.77
CA ASP A 101 26.87 -18.00 1.88
C ASP A 101 26.12 -16.75 2.33
N ARG A 102 24.81 -16.88 2.58
CA ARG A 102 23.99 -15.80 3.13
C ARG A 102 23.20 -16.28 4.34
N LYS A 103 23.18 -15.44 5.38
CA LYS A 103 22.37 -15.67 6.56
C LYS A 103 20.92 -15.37 6.27
N GLY A 104 20.01 -16.20 6.78
CA GLY A 104 18.58 -15.95 6.74
C GLY A 104 18.08 -15.21 7.98
N TYR A 105 16.83 -14.73 7.90
CA TYR A 105 16.21 -13.97 9.01
C TYR A 105 16.18 -14.77 10.32
N PHE A 106 16.00 -16.10 10.29
CA PHE A 106 16.01 -16.92 11.51
C PHE A 106 17.39 -16.99 12.17
N GLU A 107 18.48 -16.96 11.39
CA GLU A 107 19.85 -16.88 11.93
C GLU A 107 20.11 -15.50 12.53
N GLU A 108 19.73 -14.44 11.79
CA GLU A 108 19.99 -13.07 12.20
C GLU A 108 19.18 -12.63 13.43
N THR A 109 17.99 -13.23 13.62
CA THR A 109 17.07 -12.89 14.72
C THR A 109 17.25 -13.84 15.93
N ASN A 110 18.29 -14.68 15.94
CA ASN A 110 18.51 -15.61 17.03
C ASN A 110 18.54 -14.90 18.40
N GLY A 111 17.80 -15.40 19.38
CA GLY A 111 17.55 -14.80 20.68
C GLY A 111 16.49 -13.69 20.68
N GLY A 112 16.01 -13.25 19.50
CA GLY A 112 15.09 -12.14 19.30
C GLY A 112 13.63 -12.54 19.05
N THR A 113 12.92 -11.66 18.37
CA THR A 113 11.53 -11.86 17.95
C THR A 113 11.40 -11.60 16.44
N ILE A 114 10.82 -12.53 15.71
CA ILE A 114 10.46 -12.35 14.30
C ILE A 114 8.96 -12.15 14.17
N PHE A 115 8.57 -11.15 13.41
CA PHE A 115 7.20 -10.91 13.00
C PHE A 115 7.03 -11.32 11.53
N LEU A 116 6.13 -12.27 11.28
CA LEU A 116 5.76 -12.77 9.95
C LEU A 116 4.40 -12.19 9.58
N ASP A 117 4.38 -11.17 8.75
CA ASP A 117 3.12 -10.62 8.22
C ASP A 117 2.68 -11.39 6.98
N GLU A 118 1.36 -11.45 6.77
CA GLU A 118 0.73 -12.16 5.66
C GLU A 118 1.17 -13.63 5.56
N VAL A 119 1.24 -14.33 6.71
CA VAL A 119 1.74 -15.71 6.79
C VAL A 119 0.95 -16.69 5.91
N ALA A 120 -0.29 -16.38 5.57
CA ALA A 120 -1.14 -17.17 4.67
C ALA A 120 -0.63 -17.20 3.22
N GLU A 121 0.24 -16.25 2.83
CA GLU A 121 0.84 -16.20 1.48
C GLU A 121 2.08 -17.09 1.34
N MET A 122 2.53 -17.70 2.44
CA MET A 122 3.73 -18.53 2.45
C MET A 122 3.51 -19.85 1.69
N PRO A 123 4.43 -20.28 0.79
CA PRO A 123 4.35 -21.56 0.09
C PRO A 123 4.37 -22.75 1.05
N LEU A 124 3.72 -23.86 0.69
CA LEU A 124 3.62 -25.07 1.52
C LEU A 124 4.99 -25.65 1.93
N ALA A 125 5.99 -25.59 1.05
CA ALA A 125 7.35 -26.04 1.37
C ALA A 125 7.97 -25.18 2.48
N THR A 126 7.83 -23.88 2.40
CA THR A 126 8.28 -22.92 3.42
C THR A 126 7.53 -23.09 4.73
N GLN A 127 6.21 -23.35 4.67
CA GLN A 127 5.39 -23.65 5.86
C GLN A 127 5.92 -24.88 6.62
N ALA A 128 6.32 -25.95 5.90
CA ALA A 128 6.90 -27.14 6.52
C ALA A 128 8.24 -26.85 7.24
N ARG A 129 9.07 -25.99 6.67
CA ARG A 129 10.33 -25.55 7.31
C ARG A 129 10.06 -24.65 8.52
N LEU A 130 9.09 -23.73 8.43
CA LEU A 130 8.68 -22.89 9.56
C LEU A 130 8.18 -23.74 10.73
N LEU A 131 7.42 -24.80 10.46
CA LEU A 131 6.94 -25.72 11.49
C LEU A 131 8.10 -26.34 12.29
N ARG A 132 9.20 -26.76 11.63
CA ARG A 132 10.41 -27.28 12.30
C ARG A 132 11.03 -26.26 13.23
N VAL A 133 11.09 -24.99 12.80
CA VAL A 133 11.58 -23.90 13.67
C VAL A 133 10.69 -23.74 14.90
N LEU A 134 9.37 -23.77 14.73
CA LEU A 134 8.42 -23.61 15.83
C LEU A 134 8.38 -24.79 16.80
N GLN A 135 8.67 -26.01 16.33
CA GLN A 135 8.65 -27.23 17.15
C GLN A 135 9.98 -27.44 17.88
N ASN A 136 11.07 -27.37 17.15
CA ASN A 136 12.39 -27.83 17.63
C ASN A 136 13.41 -26.69 17.74
N GLY A 137 13.10 -25.50 17.22
CA GLY A 137 14.10 -24.43 17.07
C GLY A 137 15.17 -24.77 16.03
N GLU A 138 14.86 -25.63 15.05
CA GLU A 138 15.81 -26.12 14.07
C GLU A 138 15.43 -25.73 12.65
N TYR A 139 16.45 -25.42 11.85
CA TYR A 139 16.31 -25.13 10.43
C TYR A 139 17.53 -25.61 9.64
N ILE A 140 17.38 -25.67 8.32
CA ILE A 140 18.44 -26.05 7.40
C ILE A 140 18.54 -24.96 6.32
N LYS A 141 19.74 -24.48 5.99
CA LYS A 141 19.96 -23.54 4.89
C LYS A 141 19.64 -24.19 3.54
N VAL A 142 19.23 -23.38 2.56
CA VAL A 142 19.03 -23.88 1.20
C VAL A 142 20.35 -24.38 0.63
N GLY A 143 20.35 -25.59 0.07
CA GLY A 143 21.54 -26.25 -0.48
C GLY A 143 22.47 -26.88 0.56
N SER A 144 22.05 -26.99 1.84
CA SER A 144 22.84 -27.61 2.92
C SER A 144 22.06 -28.75 3.55
N ASP A 145 22.80 -29.71 4.14
CA ASP A 145 22.24 -30.80 4.96
C ASP A 145 22.43 -30.52 6.47
N VAL A 146 23.15 -29.46 6.82
CA VAL A 146 23.53 -29.16 8.21
C VAL A 146 22.37 -28.52 8.95
N VAL A 147 21.91 -29.20 10.02
CA VAL A 147 20.88 -28.67 10.92
C VAL A 147 21.47 -27.56 11.77
N GLN A 148 20.81 -26.41 11.76
CA GLN A 148 21.15 -25.25 12.60
C GLN A 148 20.07 -25.03 13.64
N LYS A 149 20.45 -24.40 14.77
CA LYS A 149 19.51 -24.09 15.87
C LYS A 149 19.30 -22.59 15.98
N THR A 150 18.07 -22.21 16.28
CA THR A 150 17.69 -20.84 16.57
C THR A 150 16.73 -20.80 17.76
N ASN A 151 16.83 -19.74 18.56
CA ASN A 151 15.90 -19.47 19.65
C ASN A 151 15.16 -18.15 19.34
N VAL A 152 14.18 -18.23 18.42
CA VAL A 152 13.41 -17.08 17.96
C VAL A 152 11.98 -17.19 18.45
N ARG A 153 11.44 -16.11 19.04
CA ARG A 153 9.99 -15.98 19.27
C ARG A 153 9.31 -15.57 17.98
N VAL A 154 8.28 -16.32 17.57
CA VAL A 154 7.52 -16.03 16.35
C VAL A 154 6.18 -15.39 16.70
N VAL A 155 5.89 -14.25 16.07
CA VAL A 155 4.58 -13.61 16.04
C VAL A 155 4.14 -13.56 14.58
N ALA A 156 2.99 -14.12 14.25
CA ALA A 156 2.47 -14.17 12.88
C ALA A 156 1.22 -13.32 12.74
N ALA A 157 1.00 -12.71 11.58
CA ALA A 157 -0.24 -12.01 11.26
C ALA A 157 -0.82 -12.44 9.91
N THR A 158 -2.14 -12.35 9.80
CA THR A 158 -2.86 -12.62 8.56
C THR A 158 -4.17 -11.83 8.50
N ASN A 159 -4.60 -11.53 7.29
CA ASN A 159 -5.92 -11.01 6.98
C ASN A 159 -6.85 -12.08 6.38
N LYS A 160 -6.34 -13.29 6.14
CA LYS A 160 -7.07 -14.41 5.55
C LYS A 160 -7.57 -15.38 6.63
N ASP A 161 -8.68 -16.04 6.36
CA ASP A 161 -9.15 -17.16 7.16
C ASP A 161 -8.25 -18.38 6.92
N LEU A 162 -7.36 -18.67 7.90
CA LEU A 162 -6.44 -19.81 7.83
C LEU A 162 -7.18 -21.14 7.86
N MET A 163 -8.32 -21.27 8.58
CA MET A 163 -9.09 -22.51 8.60
C MET A 163 -9.68 -22.83 7.23
N LYS A 164 -10.12 -21.80 6.50
CA LYS A 164 -10.54 -21.96 5.10
C LYS A 164 -9.36 -22.35 4.22
N ALA A 165 -8.20 -21.73 4.39
CA ALA A 165 -6.98 -22.07 3.65
C ALA A 165 -6.51 -23.50 3.92
N VAL A 166 -6.66 -24.01 5.15
CA VAL A 166 -6.39 -25.42 5.51
C VAL A 166 -7.32 -26.35 4.76
N LYS A 167 -8.64 -26.10 4.76
CA LYS A 167 -9.63 -26.90 4.02
C LYS A 167 -9.35 -26.95 2.51
N GLU A 168 -8.83 -25.87 1.96
CA GLU A 168 -8.46 -25.74 0.55
C GLU A 168 -7.06 -26.31 0.23
N GLY A 169 -6.34 -26.83 1.22
CA GLY A 169 -4.99 -27.39 1.05
C GLY A 169 -3.90 -26.36 0.79
N ARG A 170 -4.18 -25.07 0.97
CA ARG A 170 -3.22 -23.96 0.78
C ARG A 170 -2.41 -23.64 2.05
N PHE A 171 -2.88 -24.10 3.21
CA PHE A 171 -2.18 -23.94 4.48
C PHE A 171 -2.15 -25.28 5.24
N ARG A 172 -1.04 -25.56 5.91
CA ARG A 172 -0.88 -26.80 6.67
C ARG A 172 -1.62 -26.71 8.01
N GLU A 173 -2.37 -27.74 8.33
CA GLU A 173 -3.14 -27.83 9.57
C GLU A 173 -2.24 -27.86 10.81
N ASP A 174 -1.13 -28.59 10.75
CA ASP A 174 -0.16 -28.70 11.84
C ASP A 174 0.51 -27.35 12.17
N LEU A 175 0.84 -26.55 11.14
CA LEU A 175 1.37 -25.21 11.30
C LEU A 175 0.32 -24.27 11.89
N TYR A 176 -0.94 -24.36 11.44
CA TYR A 176 -2.02 -23.56 11.98
C TYR A 176 -2.14 -23.72 13.50
N TYR A 177 -2.24 -24.97 14.00
CA TYR A 177 -2.34 -25.22 15.45
C TYR A 177 -1.10 -24.76 16.22
N ARG A 178 0.08 -24.81 15.61
CA ARG A 178 1.31 -24.34 16.26
C ARG A 178 1.41 -22.83 16.33
N LEU A 179 0.96 -22.11 15.31
CA LEU A 179 0.92 -20.64 15.29
C LEU A 179 -0.20 -20.09 16.18
N SER A 180 -1.37 -20.71 16.16
CA SER A 180 -2.57 -20.28 16.90
C SER A 180 -2.57 -20.65 18.37
N THR A 181 -1.39 -20.93 18.98
CA THR A 181 -1.28 -21.19 20.43
C THR A 181 -1.95 -20.08 21.24
N ILE A 182 -1.73 -18.82 20.86
CA ILE A 182 -2.50 -17.66 21.34
C ILE A 182 -2.97 -16.89 20.12
N GLN A 183 -4.27 -16.59 20.07
CA GLN A 183 -4.87 -15.80 19.01
C GLN A 183 -5.32 -14.43 19.55
N ILE A 184 -5.02 -13.39 18.78
CA ILE A 184 -5.45 -12.01 19.04
C ILE A 184 -6.18 -11.50 17.80
N ASP A 185 -7.48 -11.25 17.96
CA ASP A 185 -8.32 -10.72 16.91
C ASP A 185 -8.38 -9.20 16.99
N ILE A 186 -8.06 -8.54 15.88
CA ILE A 186 -8.08 -7.08 15.77
C ILE A 186 -9.39 -6.67 15.09
N PRO A 187 -10.22 -5.87 15.77
CA PRO A 187 -11.52 -5.48 15.24
C PRO A 187 -11.36 -4.63 13.97
N ALA A 188 -12.23 -4.88 12.99
CA ALA A 188 -12.35 -4.01 11.82
C ALA A 188 -12.83 -2.60 12.24
N LEU A 189 -12.53 -1.59 11.43
CA LEU A 189 -12.87 -0.21 11.77
C LEU A 189 -14.39 0.01 11.92
N ARG A 190 -15.21 -0.68 11.13
CA ARG A 190 -16.68 -0.68 11.24
C ARG A 190 -17.21 -1.24 12.56
N GLU A 191 -16.45 -2.13 13.23
CA GLU A 191 -16.80 -2.71 14.54
C GLU A 191 -16.44 -1.78 15.70
N ARG A 192 -15.75 -0.68 15.40
CA ARG A 192 -15.36 0.39 16.34
C ARG A 192 -15.66 1.78 15.77
N SER A 193 -16.86 1.95 15.25
CA SER A 193 -17.32 3.20 14.61
C SER A 193 -17.15 4.44 15.48
N ASP A 194 -17.26 4.30 16.81
CA ASP A 194 -17.06 5.40 17.77
C ASP A 194 -15.64 5.96 17.75
N ASP A 195 -14.66 5.13 17.42
CA ASP A 195 -13.26 5.54 17.31
C ASP A 195 -13.00 6.42 16.06
N ILE A 196 -13.83 6.29 15.00
CA ILE A 196 -13.62 6.96 13.70
C ILE A 196 -13.52 8.48 13.88
N THR A 197 -14.44 9.09 14.64
CA THR A 197 -14.43 10.53 14.86
C THR A 197 -13.11 11.02 15.49
N MET A 198 -12.58 10.27 16.45
CA MET A 198 -11.31 10.59 17.10
C MET A 198 -10.15 10.41 16.11
N ILE A 199 -10.13 9.30 15.36
CA ILE A 199 -9.09 9.00 14.36
C ILE A 199 -9.03 10.10 13.30
N VAL A 200 -10.19 10.53 12.77
CA VAL A 200 -10.29 11.62 11.79
C VAL A 200 -9.65 12.91 12.29
N ARG A 201 -10.00 13.31 13.52
CA ARG A 201 -9.44 14.54 14.12
C ARG A 201 -7.93 14.46 14.31
N VAL A 202 -7.43 13.33 14.80
CA VAL A 202 -5.99 13.11 15.00
C VAL A 202 -5.27 13.15 13.65
N PHE A 203 -5.74 12.43 12.63
CA PHE A 203 -5.08 12.42 11.33
C PHE A 203 -5.07 13.79 10.64
N ALA A 204 -6.17 14.54 10.75
CA ALA A 204 -6.22 15.90 10.19
C ALA A 204 -5.27 16.85 10.92
N HIS A 205 -5.15 16.73 12.23
CA HIS A 205 -4.21 17.52 13.03
C HIS A 205 -2.77 17.17 12.70
N ASP A 206 -2.41 15.88 12.73
CA ASP A 206 -1.05 15.41 12.46
C ASP A 206 -0.60 15.78 11.05
N PHE A 207 -1.54 15.73 10.06
CA PHE A 207 -1.27 16.18 8.70
C PHE A 207 -0.94 17.68 8.66
N ALA A 208 -1.75 18.49 9.33
CA ALA A 208 -1.55 19.94 9.36
C ALA A 208 -0.24 20.34 10.04
N GLU A 209 0.11 19.69 11.17
CA GLU A 209 1.41 19.90 11.85
C GLU A 209 2.59 19.51 10.97
N THR A 210 2.53 18.32 10.35
CA THR A 210 3.64 17.80 9.55
C THR A 210 3.90 18.63 8.30
N ASN A 211 2.85 19.13 7.66
CA ASN A 211 2.94 19.84 6.38
C ASN A 211 2.83 21.37 6.54
N HIS A 212 2.72 21.89 7.78
CA HIS A 212 2.55 23.32 8.07
C HIS A 212 1.35 23.94 7.33
N THR A 213 0.27 23.17 7.15
CA THR A 213 -0.97 23.60 6.51
C THR A 213 -2.01 24.02 7.54
N ARG A 214 -3.09 24.69 7.10
CA ARG A 214 -4.19 25.04 8.00
C ARG A 214 -5.00 23.79 8.32
N PRO A 215 -5.31 23.52 9.61
CA PRO A 215 -6.09 22.36 9.99
C PRO A 215 -7.53 22.46 9.44
N VAL A 216 -7.98 21.42 8.75
CA VAL A 216 -9.38 21.28 8.32
C VAL A 216 -10.28 20.93 9.48
N LYS A 217 -11.48 21.51 9.51
CA LYS A 217 -12.51 21.19 10.51
C LYS A 217 -13.61 20.37 9.85
N PHE A 218 -14.06 19.33 10.52
CA PHE A 218 -15.15 18.48 10.05
C PHE A 218 -16.45 18.85 10.76
N SER A 219 -17.55 19.05 10.00
CA SER A 219 -18.86 19.22 10.57
C SER A 219 -19.34 17.92 11.24
N GLU A 220 -20.31 18.00 12.16
CA GLU A 220 -20.85 16.81 12.82
C GLU A 220 -21.52 15.86 11.83
N GLN A 221 -22.19 16.40 10.79
CA GLN A 221 -22.80 15.62 9.72
C GLN A 221 -21.75 14.86 8.91
N ALA A 222 -20.62 15.50 8.58
CA ALA A 222 -19.51 14.88 7.91
C ALA A 222 -18.89 13.74 8.75
N LEU A 223 -18.67 13.96 10.06
CA LEU A 223 -18.16 12.94 10.97
C LEU A 223 -19.12 11.76 11.11
N LYS A 224 -20.43 12.02 11.20
CA LYS A 224 -21.46 10.97 11.22
C LYS A 224 -21.45 10.13 9.95
N MET A 225 -21.33 10.76 8.78
CA MET A 225 -21.22 10.04 7.51
C MET A 225 -19.98 9.15 7.47
N LEU A 226 -18.82 9.66 7.90
CA LEU A 226 -17.58 8.87 7.99
C LEU A 226 -17.74 7.69 8.94
N SER A 227 -18.45 7.85 10.07
CA SER A 227 -18.70 6.78 11.03
C SER A 227 -19.64 5.68 10.52
N MET A 228 -20.51 6.00 9.57
CA MET A 228 -21.45 5.05 8.96
C MET A 228 -20.88 4.26 7.78
N TYR A 229 -19.75 4.69 7.23
CA TYR A 229 -19.15 4.00 6.09
C TYR A 229 -18.48 2.69 6.52
N SER A 230 -18.46 1.70 5.63
CA SER A 230 -18.00 0.33 5.92
C SER A 230 -16.49 0.17 6.06
N TRP A 231 -15.69 1.08 5.48
CA TRP A 231 -14.23 1.10 5.52
C TRP A 231 -13.58 -0.25 5.15
N PRO A 232 -13.75 -0.77 3.94
CA PRO A 232 -13.16 -2.06 3.55
C PRO A 232 -11.63 -2.08 3.63
N GLY A 233 -10.96 -0.93 3.51
CA GLY A 233 -9.52 -0.76 3.73
C GLY A 233 -9.17 -0.23 5.13
N ASN A 234 -10.11 -0.23 6.06
CA ASN A 234 -9.94 0.12 7.47
C ASN A 234 -9.23 1.47 7.70
N VAL A 235 -8.35 1.53 8.70
CA VAL A 235 -7.61 2.76 9.09
C VAL A 235 -6.71 3.26 7.97
N ARG A 236 -6.15 2.36 7.16
CA ARG A 236 -5.31 2.74 6.00
C ARG A 236 -6.11 3.54 4.97
N GLN A 237 -7.31 3.09 4.64
CA GLN A 237 -8.20 3.80 3.72
C GLN A 237 -8.67 5.13 4.31
N LEU A 238 -9.08 5.14 5.58
CA LEU A 238 -9.48 6.35 6.28
C LEU A 238 -8.35 7.40 6.29
N LYS A 239 -7.13 6.99 6.63
CA LYS A 239 -5.96 7.88 6.64
C LYS A 239 -5.74 8.51 5.26
N SER A 240 -5.69 7.70 4.20
CA SER A 240 -5.50 8.20 2.83
C SER A 240 -6.63 9.14 2.37
N LEU A 241 -7.86 8.91 2.83
CA LEU A 241 -8.97 9.81 2.54
C LEU A 241 -8.80 11.15 3.25
N ILE A 242 -8.44 11.15 4.54
CA ILE A 242 -8.24 12.38 5.32
C ILE A 242 -7.04 13.18 4.77
N GLU A 243 -5.92 12.53 4.46
CA GLU A 243 -4.77 13.18 3.83
C GLU A 243 -5.17 13.87 2.52
N ARG A 244 -5.92 13.20 1.67
CA ARG A 244 -6.43 13.75 0.40
C ARG A 244 -7.35 14.95 0.63
N ILE A 245 -8.26 14.89 1.61
CA ILE A 245 -9.11 16.01 1.98
C ILE A 245 -8.27 17.19 2.47
N CYS A 246 -7.29 16.96 3.33
CA CYS A 246 -6.42 18.02 3.85
C CYS A 246 -5.61 18.72 2.74
N VAL A 247 -5.22 18.00 1.68
CA VAL A 247 -4.51 18.59 0.54
C VAL A 247 -5.41 19.49 -0.30
N TYR A 248 -6.64 19.02 -0.61
CA TYR A 248 -7.50 19.77 -1.57
C TYR A 248 -8.42 20.80 -0.92
N GLU A 249 -8.70 20.67 0.38
CA GLU A 249 -9.66 21.52 1.09
C GLU A 249 -9.01 22.34 2.21
N ASP A 250 -7.78 22.83 1.98
CA ASP A 250 -6.94 23.55 2.95
C ASP A 250 -7.73 24.64 3.70
N GLY A 251 -7.76 24.55 5.03
CA GLY A 251 -8.38 25.52 5.92
C GLY A 251 -9.91 25.65 5.83
N LYS A 252 -10.60 24.81 5.04
CA LYS A 252 -12.07 24.84 4.91
C LYS A 252 -12.76 23.99 5.98
N GLU A 253 -14.05 24.27 6.18
CA GLU A 253 -14.93 23.37 6.93
C GLU A 253 -15.48 22.30 6.00
N ILE A 254 -15.23 21.04 6.37
CA ILE A 254 -15.65 19.87 5.61
C ILE A 254 -17.08 19.52 5.95
N THR A 255 -17.98 19.77 5.00
CA THR A 255 -19.40 19.44 5.12
C THR A 255 -19.71 18.03 4.59
N GLU A 256 -20.92 17.56 4.83
CA GLU A 256 -21.42 16.28 4.29
C GLU A 256 -21.34 16.22 2.76
N GLU A 257 -21.61 17.34 2.08
CA GLU A 257 -21.56 17.41 0.62
C GLU A 257 -20.15 17.19 0.07
N ILE A 258 -19.15 17.79 0.75
CA ILE A 258 -17.74 17.59 0.40
C ILE A 258 -17.37 16.12 0.59
N ILE A 259 -17.71 15.50 1.73
CA ILE A 259 -17.42 14.09 2.00
C ILE A 259 -18.00 13.16 0.94
N LYS A 260 -19.23 13.42 0.46
CA LYS A 260 -19.87 12.62 -0.61
C LYS A 260 -19.03 12.54 -1.88
N ASN A 261 -18.26 13.57 -2.19
CA ASN A 261 -17.39 13.58 -3.37
C ASN A 261 -16.10 12.72 -3.18
N TYR A 262 -15.72 12.45 -1.94
CA TYR A 262 -14.49 11.72 -1.60
C TYR A 262 -14.74 10.25 -1.28
N ILE A 263 -15.91 9.91 -0.74
CA ILE A 263 -16.29 8.51 -0.44
C ILE A 263 -16.78 7.85 -1.74
N PRO A 264 -16.20 6.69 -2.11
CA PRO A 264 -16.72 5.92 -3.24
C PRO A 264 -18.19 5.55 -3.02
N ASN A 265 -19.02 5.74 -4.03
CA ASN A 265 -20.41 5.28 -3.99
C ASN A 265 -20.42 3.74 -4.02
N ASP A 266 -20.38 3.11 -2.87
CA ASP A 266 -20.34 1.64 -2.70
C ASP A 266 -21.60 0.90 -3.18
N THR A 267 -22.63 1.63 -3.63
CA THR A 267 -23.86 1.04 -4.19
C THR A 267 -23.59 0.18 -5.43
N VAL A 268 -22.43 0.35 -6.10
CA VAL A 268 -22.10 -0.44 -7.30
C VAL A 268 -21.16 -1.62 -6.97
N LEU A 269 -20.38 -1.56 -5.89
CA LEU A 269 -19.39 -2.60 -5.54
C LEU A 269 -19.95 -3.66 -4.58
N SER A 270 -20.90 -3.31 -3.71
CA SER A 270 -21.50 -4.28 -2.78
C SER A 270 -22.38 -5.31 -3.46
N THR A 271 -22.94 -5.00 -4.64
CA THR A 271 -23.72 -5.98 -5.43
C THR A 271 -22.80 -6.97 -6.18
N SER A 272 -21.56 -6.57 -6.52
CA SER A 272 -20.67 -7.43 -7.31
C SER A 272 -19.77 -8.33 -6.48
N LEU A 273 -19.46 -7.98 -5.20
CA LEU A 273 -18.58 -8.79 -4.35
C LEU A 273 -19.34 -9.81 -3.48
N VAL A 274 -20.61 -9.54 -3.14
CA VAL A 274 -21.47 -10.53 -2.44
C VAL A 274 -21.96 -11.63 -3.38
N ALA A 275 -22.03 -11.35 -4.69
CA ALA A 275 -22.39 -12.35 -5.70
C ALA A 275 -21.28 -13.33 -6.06
N ALA A 276 -20.02 -13.05 -5.69
CA ALA A 276 -18.88 -13.93 -6.04
C ALA A 276 -18.71 -15.16 -5.12
N ASN A 277 -19.48 -15.27 -4.03
CA ASN A 277 -19.30 -16.36 -3.05
C ASN A 277 -20.41 -17.40 -2.97
N ASN A 278 -21.49 -17.32 -3.76
CA ASN A 278 -22.49 -18.40 -3.78
C ASN A 278 -23.00 -18.65 -5.21
N THR A 279 -22.68 -19.85 -5.67
CA THR A 279 -23.36 -20.68 -6.66
C THR A 279 -24.08 -20.02 -7.85
N GLU A 280 -23.67 -20.47 -9.04
CA GLU A 280 -24.35 -20.34 -10.33
C GLU A 280 -23.98 -19.14 -11.20
N ASN A 281 -23.06 -19.43 -12.11
CA ASN A 281 -22.63 -18.58 -13.25
C ASN A 281 -23.74 -18.17 -14.24
N SER A 282 -25.02 -18.47 -13.96
CA SER A 282 -26.13 -18.15 -14.87
C SER A 282 -26.73 -16.75 -14.64
N SER A 283 -26.73 -16.25 -13.41
CA SER A 283 -27.40 -14.97 -13.11
C SER A 283 -26.54 -13.73 -13.41
N LEU A 284 -25.22 -13.82 -13.26
CA LEU A 284 -24.29 -12.75 -13.61
C LEU A 284 -24.22 -12.51 -15.12
N ASN A 285 -24.24 -13.57 -15.91
CA ASN A 285 -24.30 -13.47 -17.36
C ASN A 285 -25.63 -12.87 -17.85
N SER A 286 -26.76 -13.16 -17.19
CA SER A 286 -28.05 -12.55 -17.54
C SER A 286 -28.06 -11.05 -17.22
N MET A 287 -27.53 -10.61 -16.06
CA MET A 287 -27.43 -9.20 -15.69
C MET A 287 -26.48 -8.40 -16.60
N LEU A 288 -25.34 -8.97 -16.97
CA LEU A 288 -24.41 -8.38 -17.93
C LEU A 288 -25.05 -8.23 -19.31
N VAL A 289 -25.77 -9.24 -19.77
CA VAL A 289 -26.52 -9.21 -21.04
C VAL A 289 -27.62 -8.15 -21.01
N ASP A 290 -28.33 -8.00 -19.90
CA ASP A 290 -29.38 -6.98 -19.76
C ASP A 290 -28.80 -5.56 -19.68
N MET A 291 -27.65 -5.37 -19.04
CA MET A 291 -26.93 -4.08 -19.01
C MET A 291 -26.39 -3.71 -20.41
N ILE A 292 -25.83 -4.68 -21.14
CA ILE A 292 -25.38 -4.48 -22.53
C ILE A 292 -26.57 -4.13 -23.44
N LYS A 293 -27.70 -4.81 -23.29
CA LYS A 293 -28.94 -4.46 -24.03
C LYS A 293 -29.41 -3.05 -23.72
N LYS A 294 -29.35 -2.61 -22.46
CA LYS A 294 -29.75 -1.27 -22.04
C LYS A 294 -28.89 -0.19 -22.66
N LEU A 295 -27.55 -0.39 -22.60
CA LEU A 295 -26.59 0.51 -23.26
C LEU A 295 -26.77 0.54 -24.77
N PHE A 296 -27.05 -0.60 -25.39
CA PHE A 296 -27.32 -0.67 -26.83
C PHE A 296 -28.55 0.10 -27.23
N ASN A 297 -29.61 0.05 -26.43
CA ASN A 297 -30.85 0.81 -26.66
C ASN A 297 -30.63 2.33 -26.47
N GLU A 298 -29.87 2.75 -25.46
CA GLU A 298 -29.50 4.17 -25.25
C GLU A 298 -28.63 4.70 -26.41
N VAL A 299 -27.68 3.93 -26.90
CA VAL A 299 -26.86 4.29 -28.08
C VAL A 299 -27.73 4.42 -29.32
N ASN A 300 -28.73 3.53 -29.51
CA ASN A 300 -29.63 3.62 -30.64
C ASN A 300 -30.63 4.80 -30.53
N GLU A 301 -31.05 5.15 -29.33
CA GLU A 301 -31.85 6.37 -29.09
C GLU A 301 -31.05 7.64 -29.38
N LEU A 302 -29.79 7.68 -28.94
CA LEU A 302 -28.87 8.77 -29.25
C LEU A 302 -28.62 8.89 -30.75
N LYS A 303 -28.38 7.78 -31.44
CA LYS A 303 -28.24 7.74 -32.90
C LYS A 303 -29.50 8.24 -33.61
N LYS A 304 -30.70 7.90 -33.11
CA LYS A 304 -31.96 8.38 -33.66
C LYS A 304 -32.10 9.89 -33.44
N LYS A 305 -31.79 10.41 -32.26
CA LYS A 305 -31.80 11.85 -31.97
C LYS A 305 -30.79 12.63 -32.82
N ILE A 306 -29.58 12.09 -33.07
CA ILE A 306 -28.62 12.69 -33.97
C ILE A 306 -29.15 12.74 -35.41
N LYS A 307 -29.77 11.66 -35.86
CA LYS A 307 -30.39 11.60 -37.21
C LYS A 307 -31.56 12.56 -37.39
N ASP A 308 -32.32 12.79 -36.33
CA ASP A 308 -33.41 13.78 -36.31
C ASP A 308 -32.90 15.23 -36.26
N PHE A 309 -31.66 15.46 -35.77
CA PHE A 309 -30.99 16.78 -35.79
C PHE A 309 -30.30 17.07 -37.13
N GLU A 310 -29.98 16.07 -37.95
CA GLU A 310 -29.29 16.21 -39.23
C GLU A 310 -30.24 16.36 -40.43
N SER A 311 -31.56 16.59 -40.23
CA SER A 311 -32.49 16.84 -41.29
C SER A 311 -32.67 18.34 -41.59
N PRO A 312 -31.84 18.93 -42.44
CA PRO A 312 -32.21 20.17 -43.13
C PRO A 312 -32.96 19.82 -44.44
N GLN A 313 -34.05 20.49 -44.67
CA GLN A 313 -34.73 20.54 -45.95
C GLN A 313 -33.79 21.01 -47.07
N HIS A 314 -33.82 20.29 -48.18
CA HIS A 314 -33.23 20.54 -49.52
C HIS A 314 -31.86 19.93 -49.82
N ALA A 315 -32.00 19.05 -50.83
CA ALA A 315 -31.15 18.77 -52.01
C ALA A 315 -30.66 17.32 -52.18
N GLU A 316 -30.90 16.87 -53.36
CA GLU A 316 -30.81 15.60 -54.04
C GLU A 316 -29.47 14.79 -53.95
N PRO A 317 -29.38 13.59 -54.60
CA PRO A 317 -28.79 12.41 -53.96
C PRO A 317 -27.38 12.08 -54.46
N ALA A 318 -26.55 11.53 -53.62
CA ALA A 318 -25.41 10.76 -54.03
C ALA A 318 -25.40 9.36 -53.38
N ASN A 319 -25.90 8.42 -54.16
CA ASN A 319 -25.61 7.00 -54.02
C ASN A 319 -24.09 6.75 -53.98
N ILE A 320 -23.53 6.28 -52.89
CA ILE A 320 -22.29 5.47 -52.79
C ILE A 320 -21.91 5.25 -51.32
N ILE A 321 -22.74 4.75 -50.41
CA ILE A 321 -22.26 4.19 -49.11
C ILE A 321 -23.27 3.15 -48.52
N ALA A 322 -23.96 2.41 -49.36
CA ALA A 322 -24.90 1.38 -48.90
C ALA A 322 -24.44 -0.07 -49.11
N GLN A 323 -23.18 -0.31 -49.43
CA GLN A 323 -22.70 -1.68 -49.66
C GLN A 323 -21.60 -2.16 -48.69
N HIS A 324 -21.19 -1.37 -47.71
CA HIS A 324 -20.13 -1.83 -46.78
C HIS A 324 -20.65 -2.26 -45.40
N ASP A 325 -21.88 -1.92 -45.00
CA ASP A 325 -22.34 -2.21 -43.64
C ASP A 325 -23.06 -3.57 -43.49
N ASN A 326 -23.45 -4.23 -44.56
CA ASN A 326 -24.08 -5.54 -44.45
C ASN A 326 -23.13 -6.73 -44.27
N ASN A 327 -21.84 -6.58 -44.62
CA ASN A 327 -20.86 -7.65 -44.42
C ASN A 327 -20.29 -7.73 -42.99
N ILE A 328 -20.45 -6.68 -42.17
CA ILE A 328 -20.00 -6.68 -40.77
C ILE A 328 -21.03 -7.33 -39.84
N ILE A 329 -22.31 -7.26 -40.20
CA ILE A 329 -23.41 -7.83 -39.39
C ILE A 329 -23.55 -9.34 -39.61
N GLU A 330 -23.29 -9.84 -40.83
CA GLU A 330 -23.30 -11.30 -41.11
C GLU A 330 -22.07 -12.01 -40.54
N ALA A 331 -20.89 -11.35 -40.48
CA ALA A 331 -19.70 -11.93 -39.86
C ALA A 331 -19.80 -12.02 -38.34
N ALA A 332 -20.65 -11.20 -37.69
CA ALA A 332 -20.88 -11.25 -36.23
C ALA A 332 -21.89 -12.33 -35.84
N ASN A 333 -22.80 -12.74 -36.73
CA ASN A 333 -23.84 -13.71 -36.37
C ASN A 333 -23.42 -15.19 -36.62
N THR A 334 -22.36 -15.47 -37.38
CA THR A 334 -21.91 -16.82 -37.63
C THR A 334 -20.85 -17.36 -36.68
N ASN A 335 -20.27 -16.52 -35.77
CA ASN A 335 -19.21 -16.92 -34.83
C ASN A 335 -19.66 -17.12 -33.39
N ILE A 336 -20.97 -17.11 -33.08
CA ILE A 336 -21.48 -17.26 -31.70
C ILE A 336 -21.83 -18.72 -31.34
N LEU A 337 -21.68 -19.67 -32.26
CA LEU A 337 -22.13 -21.07 -32.05
C LEU A 337 -21.03 -22.13 -31.94
N GLU A 338 -19.75 -21.76 -31.82
CA GLU A 338 -18.73 -22.76 -31.44
C GLU A 338 -17.88 -22.24 -30.27
N SER A 339 -18.15 -22.84 -29.13
CA SER A 339 -17.46 -22.65 -27.85
C SER A 339 -15.98 -23.03 -27.92
N LYS A 340 -15.09 -22.04 -27.88
CA LYS A 340 -13.71 -22.19 -27.37
C LYS A 340 -13.40 -21.10 -26.35
N PRO A 341 -12.63 -21.39 -25.28
CA PRO A 341 -12.54 -20.52 -24.11
C PRO A 341 -11.75 -19.24 -24.41
N LEU A 342 -12.20 -18.15 -23.78
CA LEU A 342 -11.75 -16.77 -23.90
C LEU A 342 -10.24 -16.51 -23.61
N HIS A 343 -9.45 -17.52 -23.30
CA HIS A 343 -8.03 -17.37 -22.96
C HIS A 343 -7.10 -17.15 -24.16
N THR A 344 -7.56 -17.43 -25.38
CA THR A 344 -6.70 -17.33 -26.58
C THR A 344 -6.83 -16.00 -27.32
N ALA A 345 -7.86 -15.21 -27.03
CA ALA A 345 -8.11 -13.93 -27.71
C ALA A 345 -7.33 -12.74 -27.10
N VAL A 346 -6.85 -12.85 -25.86
CA VAL A 346 -6.07 -11.78 -25.19
C VAL A 346 -4.58 -11.89 -25.47
N ALA A 347 -4.09 -13.07 -25.84
CA ALA A 347 -2.66 -13.28 -26.14
C ALA A 347 -2.18 -12.64 -27.44
N ASN A 348 -3.08 -12.40 -28.40
CA ASN A 348 -2.70 -11.88 -29.73
C ASN A 348 -2.75 -10.35 -29.85
N LEU A 349 -3.05 -9.63 -28.79
CA LEU A 349 -3.08 -8.15 -28.78
C LEU A 349 -1.87 -7.51 -28.09
N LEU A 350 -0.89 -8.31 -27.62
CA LEU A 350 0.31 -7.85 -26.92
C LEU A 350 1.64 -8.16 -27.64
N GLU A 351 1.61 -8.60 -28.90
CA GLU A 351 2.83 -8.70 -29.71
C GLU A 351 3.09 -7.40 -30.47
N VAL A 352 3.71 -6.43 -29.80
CA VAL A 352 4.47 -5.36 -30.46
C VAL A 352 5.85 -5.30 -29.83
N SER A 353 6.80 -5.93 -30.55
CA SER A 353 8.25 -5.66 -30.64
C SER A 353 9.00 -5.18 -29.39
N GLU A 354 9.76 -6.11 -28.80
CA GLU A 354 10.95 -5.80 -27.99
C GLU A 354 12.14 -5.43 -28.88
N PRO A 355 12.95 -4.42 -28.52
CA PRO A 355 14.34 -4.36 -28.90
C PRO A 355 15.21 -4.91 -27.75
N LYS A 356 16.02 -5.92 -28.09
CA LYS A 356 17.08 -6.46 -27.25
C LYS A 356 18.18 -5.43 -27.04
N GLU A 357 18.45 -5.06 -25.79
CA GLU A 357 19.78 -4.60 -25.35
C GLU A 357 20.06 -5.14 -23.96
N GLU A 358 21.11 -5.98 -23.91
CA GLU A 358 21.74 -6.47 -22.70
C GLU A 358 22.44 -5.31 -21.96
N VAL A 359 22.02 -5.02 -20.73
CA VAL A 359 22.75 -4.12 -19.84
C VAL A 359 23.17 -4.86 -18.58
N ASN A 360 24.46 -5.08 -18.50
CA ASN A 360 25.23 -5.62 -17.38
C ASN A 360 25.14 -4.70 -16.15
N PHE A 361 24.49 -5.14 -15.08
CA PHE A 361 24.52 -4.45 -13.79
C PHE A 361 25.48 -5.15 -12.83
N SER A 362 26.69 -4.63 -12.76
CA SER A 362 27.62 -4.93 -11.65
C SER A 362 27.70 -3.71 -10.73
N LYS A 363 27.44 -3.96 -9.44
CA LYS A 363 27.86 -3.24 -8.24
C LYS A 363 27.30 -1.83 -7.97
N ALA A 364 26.35 -1.76 -7.04
CA ALA A 364 26.30 -0.66 -6.09
C ALA A 364 25.80 -1.16 -4.71
N LYS A 365 26.68 -1.16 -3.73
CA LYS A 365 26.38 -1.30 -2.29
C LYS A 365 25.57 -0.08 -1.86
N ARG A 366 24.37 -0.28 -1.31
CA ARG A 366 23.66 0.74 -0.53
C ARG A 366 23.58 0.31 0.92
N SER A 367 24.29 1.02 1.76
CA SER A 367 24.11 1.05 3.20
C SER A 367 22.80 1.78 3.52
N ILE A 368 21.87 1.09 4.18
CA ILE A 368 20.65 1.68 4.69
C ILE A 368 20.97 2.27 6.06
N ILE A 369 20.95 3.59 6.16
CA ILE A 369 21.00 4.31 7.43
C ILE A 369 19.59 4.47 7.93
N SER A 370 19.29 3.87 9.08
CA SER A 370 18.04 4.08 9.83
C SER A 370 18.04 5.49 10.44
N PRO A 371 16.93 6.23 10.41
CA PRO A 371 16.83 7.48 11.15
C PRO A 371 16.77 7.22 12.66
N ARG A 372 17.75 7.72 13.39
CA ARG A 372 17.73 7.81 14.86
C ARG A 372 16.74 8.90 15.26
N ASN A 373 15.69 8.51 15.95
CA ASN A 373 14.85 9.40 16.73
C ASN A 373 15.64 9.93 17.94
N ASN A 374 15.99 11.21 17.90
CA ASN A 374 16.36 11.97 19.09
C ASN A 374 15.19 12.91 19.45
N PHE A 375 14.34 12.48 20.35
CA PHE A 375 13.46 13.37 21.11
C PHE A 375 13.59 13.02 22.58
N GLY A 376 14.25 13.88 23.31
CA GLY A 376 14.29 13.85 24.76
C GLY A 376 15.14 14.98 25.32
N LYS A 377 14.47 15.91 26.00
CA LYS A 377 14.99 16.97 26.88
C LYS A 377 15.19 18.36 26.26
N HIS A 378 14.24 19.24 26.47
CA HIS A 378 14.42 20.43 27.32
C HIS A 378 13.06 21.11 27.49
N ILE A 379 12.49 21.03 28.69
CA ILE A 379 11.49 21.98 29.20
C ILE A 379 12.23 22.78 30.25
N SER A 380 12.41 24.06 30.02
CA SER A 380 12.42 25.10 31.05
C SER A 380 12.48 26.47 30.38
N GLN A 381 11.41 27.24 30.63
CA GLN A 381 11.34 28.71 30.75
C GLN A 381 11.89 29.56 29.60
N MET A 382 11.03 30.34 28.94
CA MET A 382 11.17 31.80 28.88
C MET A 382 10.02 32.44 28.10
N ASP A 383 9.38 33.33 28.77
CA ASP A 383 8.86 34.67 28.48
C ASP A 383 8.14 34.98 27.14
N ASP A 384 6.98 35.59 27.32
CA ASP A 384 6.10 36.30 26.42
C ASP A 384 6.82 37.42 25.64
N GLU A 385 6.89 37.31 24.31
CA GLU A 385 6.96 38.47 23.42
C GLU A 385 6.31 38.12 22.06
N GLU A 386 5.26 38.85 21.68
CA GLU A 386 4.60 38.79 20.39
C GLU A 386 5.49 39.34 19.27
N PRO A 387 5.71 38.64 18.15
CA PRO A 387 6.32 39.25 16.96
C PRO A 387 5.23 39.84 16.06
N LYS A 388 5.36 41.14 15.81
CA LYS A 388 4.63 41.92 14.79
C LYS A 388 4.94 41.37 13.39
N TYR A 389 3.93 40.88 12.68
CA TYR A 389 4.04 40.53 11.25
C TYR A 389 3.77 41.77 10.39
N ASN A 390 4.74 42.14 9.57
CA ASN A 390 4.56 43.06 8.44
C ASN A 390 3.91 42.27 7.29
N LEU A 391 2.71 42.67 6.90
CA LEU A 391 2.04 42.25 5.65
C LEU A 391 2.85 42.76 4.46
N VAL A 392 3.42 41.86 3.69
CA VAL A 392 3.90 42.12 2.34
C VAL A 392 2.81 41.60 1.40
N GLU A 393 2.18 42.58 0.71
CA GLU A 393 1.28 42.28 -0.41
C GLU A 393 2.07 41.59 -1.51
N VAL A 394 1.69 40.35 -1.88
CA VAL A 394 2.20 39.67 -3.06
C VAL A 394 1.23 39.90 -4.18
N GLU A 395 1.66 40.69 -5.17
CA GLU A 395 0.97 40.85 -6.45
C GLU A 395 0.87 39.50 -7.16
N SER A 396 -0.33 39.20 -7.67
CA SER A 396 -0.62 38.04 -8.50
C SER A 396 0.09 38.19 -9.85
N SER A 397 1.13 37.39 -10.08
CA SER A 397 1.70 37.18 -11.41
C SER A 397 1.17 35.85 -11.97
N ASP A 398 0.58 35.90 -13.14
CA ASP A 398 0.19 34.75 -13.96
C ASP A 398 1.44 33.94 -14.31
N GLU A 399 1.75 32.89 -13.56
CA GLU A 399 2.82 31.98 -13.92
C GLU A 399 2.27 30.92 -14.89
N GLU A 400 2.69 31.01 -16.16
CA GLU A 400 2.54 29.95 -17.16
C GLU A 400 3.18 28.65 -16.62
N PHE A 401 2.47 27.54 -16.74
CA PHE A 401 2.96 26.22 -16.36
C PHE A 401 4.17 25.85 -17.22
N LYS A 402 5.38 25.91 -16.64
CA LYS A 402 6.63 25.48 -17.29
C LYS A 402 6.64 23.96 -17.46
N SER A 403 7.15 23.48 -18.57
CA SER A 403 7.35 22.04 -18.80
C SER A 403 8.39 21.45 -17.83
N LEU A 404 8.32 20.13 -17.59
CA LEU A 404 9.28 19.43 -16.71
C LEU A 404 10.73 19.62 -17.19
N GLU A 405 10.93 19.66 -18.50
CA GLU A 405 12.24 19.89 -19.15
C GLU A 405 12.77 21.31 -18.89
N GLU A 406 11.92 22.32 -18.90
CA GLU A 406 12.30 23.70 -18.59
C GLU A 406 12.66 23.86 -17.12
N ILE A 407 11.94 23.24 -16.20
CA ILE A 407 12.23 23.23 -14.77
C ILE A 407 13.57 22.53 -14.50
N GLU A 408 13.82 21.40 -15.16
CA GLU A 408 15.07 20.64 -15.02
C GLU A 408 16.26 21.46 -15.55
N LYS A 409 16.10 22.12 -16.70
CA LYS A 409 17.11 23.00 -17.27
C LYS A 409 17.45 24.18 -16.35
N GLU A 410 16.45 24.89 -15.82
CA GLU A 410 16.64 26.00 -14.88
C GLU A 410 17.33 25.53 -13.58
N ALA A 411 16.97 24.36 -13.08
CA ALA A 411 17.58 23.80 -11.88
C ALA A 411 19.07 23.48 -12.10
N ILE A 412 19.45 22.94 -13.25
CA ILE A 412 20.86 22.65 -13.60
C ILE A 412 21.62 23.96 -13.79
N GLU A 413 21.07 24.95 -14.47
CA GLU A 413 21.69 26.25 -14.71
C GLU A 413 21.93 27.00 -13.40
N MET A 414 20.94 27.06 -12.51
CA MET A 414 21.09 27.67 -11.19
C MET A 414 22.13 26.97 -10.32
N ALA A 415 22.19 25.65 -10.39
CA ALA A 415 23.17 24.87 -9.61
C ALA A 415 24.61 25.07 -10.14
N LEU A 416 24.81 25.19 -11.46
CA LEU A 416 26.10 25.52 -12.07
C LEU A 416 26.57 26.94 -11.68
N LEU A 417 25.67 27.93 -11.71
CA LEU A 417 25.93 29.29 -11.26
C LEU A 417 26.39 29.35 -9.80
N ARG A 418 25.67 28.66 -8.91
CA ARG A 418 25.99 28.61 -7.47
C ARG A 418 27.34 27.97 -7.17
N ASN A 419 27.76 27.04 -8.00
CA ASN A 419 29.01 26.30 -7.81
C ASN A 419 30.16 26.77 -8.72
N ASN A 420 30.04 27.97 -9.34
CA ASN A 420 31.04 28.56 -10.24
C ASN A 420 31.52 27.54 -11.30
N GLY A 421 30.61 26.88 -11.97
CA GLY A 421 30.88 25.91 -13.03
C GLY A 421 31.50 24.58 -12.56
N LYS A 422 31.70 24.33 -11.26
CA LYS A 422 32.32 23.10 -10.73
C LYS A 422 31.35 21.91 -10.83
N ARG A 423 31.43 21.18 -11.93
CA ARG A 423 30.52 20.09 -12.31
C ARG A 423 30.39 18.99 -11.27
N LYS A 424 31.48 18.60 -10.59
CA LYS A 424 31.48 17.56 -9.56
C LYS A 424 30.62 17.95 -8.37
N ILE A 425 30.75 19.16 -7.86
CA ILE A 425 29.96 19.71 -6.74
C ILE A 425 28.50 19.89 -7.15
N THR A 426 28.28 20.35 -8.39
CA THR A 426 26.93 20.50 -8.95
C THR A 426 26.22 19.18 -9.08
N ALA A 427 26.89 18.11 -9.53
CA ALA A 427 26.31 16.76 -9.61
C ALA A 427 25.95 16.21 -8.22
N GLU A 428 26.81 16.42 -7.22
CA GLU A 428 26.52 16.04 -5.82
C GLU A 428 25.33 16.81 -5.25
N GLN A 429 25.22 18.11 -5.50
CA GLN A 429 24.11 18.96 -5.05
C GLN A 429 22.78 18.55 -5.67
N LEU A 430 22.76 18.24 -6.97
CA LEU A 430 21.58 17.78 -7.71
C LEU A 430 21.29 16.29 -7.50
N LYS A 431 22.13 15.57 -6.74
CA LYS A 431 22.02 14.11 -6.48
C LYS A 431 22.00 13.25 -7.74
N ILE A 432 22.68 13.68 -8.79
CA ILE A 432 22.84 12.94 -10.05
C ILE A 432 24.31 12.55 -10.26
N SER A 433 24.58 11.59 -11.17
CA SER A 433 25.96 11.25 -11.53
C SER A 433 26.59 12.34 -12.39
N GLU A 434 27.93 12.51 -12.29
CA GLU A 434 28.68 13.46 -13.15
C GLU A 434 28.38 13.20 -14.63
N ARG A 435 28.31 11.92 -15.03
CA ARG A 435 28.01 11.52 -16.41
C ARG A 435 26.61 11.96 -16.85
N THR A 436 25.61 11.89 -15.96
CA THR A 436 24.26 12.35 -16.22
C THR A 436 24.23 13.87 -16.38
N LEU A 437 24.95 14.60 -15.52
CA LEU A 437 25.04 16.06 -15.61
C LEU A 437 25.71 16.50 -16.94
N TYR A 438 26.79 15.84 -17.37
CA TYR A 438 27.43 16.12 -18.65
C TYR A 438 26.48 15.94 -19.82
N ARG A 439 25.74 14.83 -19.87
CA ARG A 439 24.74 14.58 -20.92
C ARG A 439 23.68 15.65 -20.95
N LYS A 440 23.17 16.08 -19.76
CA LYS A 440 22.12 17.08 -19.66
C LYS A 440 22.61 18.49 -20.05
N ILE A 441 23.85 18.87 -19.71
CA ILE A 441 24.48 20.12 -20.15
C ILE A 441 24.56 20.16 -21.69
N GLU A 442 24.93 19.04 -22.33
CA GLU A 442 25.02 18.93 -23.77
C GLU A 442 23.62 18.94 -24.42
N GLU A 443 22.66 18.23 -23.85
CA GLU A 443 21.26 18.14 -24.31
C GLU A 443 20.57 19.51 -24.28
N TYR A 444 20.76 20.28 -23.21
CA TYR A 444 20.17 21.61 -23.04
C TYR A 444 21.03 22.74 -23.58
N LYS A 445 22.19 22.45 -24.20
CA LYS A 445 23.14 23.43 -24.78
C LYS A 445 23.53 24.55 -23.81
N LEU A 446 23.75 24.20 -22.53
CA LEU A 446 24.20 25.15 -21.53
C LEU A 446 25.71 25.43 -21.73
N ASN A 447 26.04 26.61 -22.25
CA ASN A 447 27.41 26.97 -22.60
C ASN A 447 28.25 27.22 -21.36
N ASP A 448 29.50 26.69 -21.34
CA ASP A 448 30.51 26.89 -20.28
C ASP A 448 31.02 28.34 -20.11
N ASN A 449 30.68 29.25 -21.05
CA ASN A 449 31.28 30.58 -21.10
C ASN A 449 30.60 31.65 -20.20
N ASN A 450 29.61 31.28 -19.40
CA ASN A 450 28.91 32.25 -18.53
C ASN A 450 29.25 32.11 -17.04
N TYR A 451 30.31 31.35 -16.67
CA TYR A 451 30.59 31.03 -15.28
C TYR A 451 31.99 31.48 -14.79
N ASP A 452 32.67 32.41 -15.52
CA ASP A 452 33.91 33.11 -15.10
C ASP A 452 33.60 34.40 -14.31
#